data_2bd3a178c35a82146d08620999e334e2
#
_entry.id   2bd3a178c35a82146d08620999e334e2
#
_cell.length_a   1.000
_cell.length_b   1.000
_cell.length_c   1.000
_cell.angle_alpha   90.00
_cell.angle_beta   90.00
_cell.angle_gamma   90.00
#
_symmetry.space_group_name_H-M   'P 1'
#
loop_
_entity.id
_entity.type
_entity.pdbx_description
1 polymer ?
#
loop_
_entity_poly.entity_id
_entity_poly.type
_entity_poly.pdbx_seq_one_letter_code
_entity_poly.pdbx_strand_id
1 'polypeptide(L)'
;MARDLAIDLGTANTLVYAKGQGIVLNEPSVIALNQQTGDVLAMGQEAWQMIGRTPGYIVAVRPLRQGAITDFDVTQRMIRLLLQRAGVSKFNRPRVVICVPSAITEVERRAVTEAARRAGAADAQLIEEPMAAAIGAGMAIHEPVANMVIDVGGGTSETALIS
;
A
#
# COMPACT_ATOMS: atom_id res chain seq x y z
N MET A 1 -16.70 -9.77 13.75
CA MET A 1 -15.46 -9.15 14.24
C MET A 1 -14.71 -8.58 13.06
N ALA A 2 -14.18 -7.35 13.20
CA ALA A 2 -13.30 -6.77 12.21
C ALA A 2 -12.05 -7.66 12.06
N ARG A 3 -11.67 -7.97 10.81
CA ARG A 3 -10.48 -8.78 10.53
C ARG A 3 -9.29 -7.86 10.34
N ASP A 4 -8.17 -8.20 10.96
CA ASP A 4 -6.93 -7.45 10.74
C ASP A 4 -6.50 -7.56 9.28
N LEU A 5 -5.99 -6.46 8.73
CA LEU A 5 -5.53 -6.36 7.35
C LEU A 5 -4.03 -6.05 7.32
N ALA A 6 -3.35 -6.60 6.32
CA ALA A 6 -2.01 -6.15 5.94
C ALA A 6 -2.05 -5.63 4.50
N ILE A 7 -1.40 -4.51 4.26
CA ILE A 7 -1.34 -3.85 2.95
C ILE A 7 0.11 -3.70 2.55
N ASP A 8 0.45 -4.21 1.39
CA ASP A 8 1.71 -3.93 0.72
C ASP A 8 1.44 -2.88 -0.37
N LEU A 9 1.95 -1.66 -0.14
CA LEU A 9 1.84 -0.54 -1.08
C LEU A 9 3.03 -0.53 -2.03
N GLY A 10 3.13 -1.55 -2.89
CA GLY A 10 4.22 -1.63 -3.85
C GLY A 10 4.12 -0.61 -5.00
N THR A 11 5.24 -0.31 -5.63
CA THR A 11 5.31 0.60 -6.80
C THR A 11 4.56 0.05 -8.01
N ALA A 12 4.61 -1.25 -8.25
CA ALA A 12 3.94 -1.90 -9.39
C ALA A 12 2.55 -2.38 -9.03
N ASN A 13 2.43 -3.15 -7.96
CA ASN A 13 1.19 -3.75 -7.48
C ASN A 13 0.98 -3.45 -6.00
N THR A 14 -0.28 -3.35 -5.62
CA THR A 14 -0.71 -3.28 -4.24
C THR A 14 -1.43 -4.57 -3.87
N LEU A 15 -1.05 -5.14 -2.73
CA LEU A 15 -1.64 -6.35 -2.17
C LEU A 15 -2.38 -6.01 -0.88
N VAL A 16 -3.53 -6.64 -0.66
CA VAL A 16 -4.22 -6.61 0.63
C VAL A 16 -4.47 -8.04 1.09
N TYR A 17 -3.95 -8.34 2.25
CA TYR A 17 -4.16 -9.59 2.96
C TYR A 17 -5.15 -9.39 4.10
N ALA A 18 -6.12 -10.27 4.22
CA ALA A 18 -7.06 -10.29 5.33
C ALA A 18 -6.82 -11.55 6.19
N LYS A 19 -6.66 -11.35 7.51
CA LYS A 19 -6.41 -12.45 8.44
C LYS A 19 -7.49 -13.52 8.33
N GLY A 20 -7.06 -14.75 8.04
CA GLY A 20 -7.93 -15.92 7.87
C GLY A 20 -8.62 -16.04 6.50
N GLN A 21 -8.32 -15.15 5.56
CA GLN A 21 -8.82 -15.24 4.16
C GLN A 21 -7.70 -15.30 3.13
N GLY A 22 -6.48 -14.88 3.50
CA GLY A 22 -5.38 -14.76 2.55
C GLY A 22 -5.40 -13.42 1.81
N ILE A 23 -4.83 -13.40 0.61
CA ILE A 23 -4.79 -12.22 -0.27
C ILE A 23 -6.20 -12.00 -0.84
N VAL A 24 -6.80 -10.86 -0.47
CA VAL A 24 -8.15 -10.47 -0.90
C VAL A 24 -8.14 -9.48 -2.05
N LEU A 25 -7.04 -8.74 -2.22
CA LEU A 25 -6.82 -7.82 -3.35
C LEU A 25 -5.38 -7.96 -3.85
N ASN A 26 -5.21 -7.97 -5.17
CA ASN A 26 -3.91 -7.90 -5.84
C ASN A 26 -4.13 -7.11 -7.14
N GLU A 27 -3.79 -5.84 -7.11
CA GLU A 27 -4.09 -4.93 -8.20
C GLU A 27 -2.89 -4.03 -8.53
N PRO A 28 -2.77 -3.56 -9.79
CA PRO A 28 -1.80 -2.54 -10.15
C PRO A 28 -1.94 -1.29 -9.28
N SER A 29 -0.81 -0.71 -8.85
CA SER A 29 -0.77 0.53 -8.06
C SER A 29 -1.01 1.75 -8.95
N VAL A 30 -2.20 1.83 -9.53
CA VAL A 30 -2.63 2.89 -10.45
C VAL A 30 -4.01 3.39 -10.05
N ILE A 31 -4.19 4.70 -10.15
CA ILE A 31 -5.47 5.37 -9.95
C ILE A 31 -5.74 6.30 -11.15
N ALA A 32 -6.94 6.28 -11.68
CA ALA A 32 -7.37 7.19 -12.75
C ALA A 32 -8.15 8.36 -12.14
N LEU A 33 -7.73 9.57 -12.47
CA LEU A 33 -8.30 10.82 -11.96
C LEU A 33 -8.81 11.67 -13.10
N ASN A 34 -9.95 12.33 -12.87
CA ASN A 34 -10.37 13.47 -13.67
C ASN A 34 -9.60 14.70 -13.17
N GLN A 35 -8.72 15.27 -14.00
CA GLN A 35 -7.92 16.44 -13.64
C GLN A 35 -8.75 17.71 -13.39
N GLN A 36 -9.90 17.83 -14.00
CA GLN A 36 -10.74 19.01 -13.87
C GLN A 36 -11.53 19.03 -12.56
N THR A 37 -12.06 17.85 -12.15
CA THR A 37 -12.88 17.73 -10.95
C THR A 37 -12.11 17.17 -9.75
N GLY A 38 -10.97 16.52 -9.99
CA GLY A 38 -10.21 15.80 -8.98
C GLY A 38 -10.84 14.45 -8.58
N ASP A 39 -11.92 14.03 -9.26
CA ASP A 39 -12.59 12.78 -8.91
C ASP A 39 -11.78 11.56 -9.31
N VAL A 40 -11.88 10.52 -8.47
CA VAL A 40 -11.34 9.21 -8.79
C VAL A 40 -12.35 8.47 -9.66
N LEU A 41 -11.93 8.07 -10.85
CA LEU A 41 -12.75 7.35 -11.82
C LEU A 41 -12.56 5.84 -11.74
N ALA A 42 -11.33 5.39 -11.52
CA ALA A 42 -10.99 3.97 -11.43
C ALA A 42 -9.72 3.75 -10.60
N MET A 43 -9.50 2.52 -10.17
CA MET A 43 -8.29 2.08 -9.47
C MET A 43 -7.91 0.66 -9.92
N GLY A 44 -6.61 0.36 -9.83
CA GLY A 44 -6.10 -0.97 -10.11
C GLY A 44 -6.18 -1.34 -11.58
N GLN A 45 -6.67 -2.53 -11.89
CA GLN A 45 -6.74 -3.05 -13.25
C GLN A 45 -7.58 -2.17 -14.19
N GLU A 46 -8.68 -1.62 -13.70
CA GLU A 46 -9.52 -0.72 -14.49
C GLU A 46 -8.75 0.55 -14.88
N ALA A 47 -8.08 1.19 -13.91
CA ALA A 47 -7.26 2.36 -14.17
C ALA A 47 -6.07 2.05 -15.10
N TRP A 48 -5.46 0.88 -14.96
CA TRP A 48 -4.40 0.43 -15.84
C TRP A 48 -4.84 0.34 -17.30
N GLN A 49 -6.05 -0.19 -17.56
CA GLN A 49 -6.62 -0.30 -18.90
C GLN A 49 -6.95 1.06 -19.53
N MET A 50 -7.09 2.10 -18.71
CA MET A 50 -7.37 3.46 -19.18
C MET A 50 -6.12 4.20 -19.66
N ILE A 51 -4.92 3.74 -19.33
CA ILE A 51 -3.65 4.38 -19.74
C ILE A 51 -3.56 4.46 -21.25
N GLY A 52 -3.39 5.68 -21.78
CA GLY A 52 -3.25 5.97 -23.20
C GLY A 52 -4.54 5.80 -24.02
N ARG A 53 -5.69 5.59 -23.39
CA ARG A 53 -6.99 5.36 -24.05
C ARG A 53 -8.08 6.32 -23.63
N THR A 54 -7.75 7.33 -22.84
CA THR A 54 -8.71 8.26 -22.26
C THR A 54 -8.54 9.67 -22.84
N PRO A 55 -9.60 10.51 -22.82
CA PRO A 55 -9.47 11.93 -23.12
C PRO A 55 -8.41 12.61 -22.24
N GLY A 56 -7.80 13.69 -22.74
CA GLY A 56 -6.66 14.34 -22.08
C GLY A 56 -6.89 14.88 -20.65
N TYR A 57 -8.13 14.99 -20.22
CA TYR A 57 -8.49 15.37 -18.85
C TYR A 57 -8.56 14.21 -17.86
N ILE A 58 -8.39 12.97 -18.33
CA ILE A 58 -8.29 11.77 -17.48
C ILE A 58 -6.85 11.31 -17.47
N VAL A 59 -6.25 11.29 -16.29
CA VAL A 59 -4.86 10.84 -16.10
C VAL A 59 -4.81 9.63 -15.19
N ALA A 60 -4.01 8.66 -15.60
CA ALA A 60 -3.64 7.54 -14.75
C ALA A 60 -2.35 7.89 -14.00
N VAL A 61 -2.43 7.90 -12.68
CA VAL A 61 -1.33 8.28 -11.79
C VAL A 61 -0.90 7.07 -10.97
N ARG A 62 0.41 6.93 -10.79
CA ARG A 62 0.99 6.01 -9.82
C ARG A 62 1.33 6.81 -8.57
N PRO A 63 0.66 6.56 -7.44
CA PRO A 63 0.88 7.30 -6.20
C PRO A 63 2.25 7.05 -5.59
N LEU A 64 2.86 5.89 -5.92
CA LEU A 64 4.22 5.54 -5.52
C LEU A 64 5.10 5.39 -6.77
N ARG A 65 6.29 6.00 -6.72
CA ARG A 65 7.35 5.85 -7.71
C ARG A 65 8.68 5.69 -7.02
N GLN A 66 9.44 4.68 -7.39
CA GLN A 66 10.77 4.42 -6.83
C GLN A 66 10.77 4.40 -5.29
N GLY A 67 9.75 3.77 -4.69
CA GLY A 67 9.62 3.69 -3.24
C GLY A 67 9.24 4.99 -2.52
N ALA A 68 8.98 6.08 -3.23
CA ALA A 68 8.56 7.35 -2.64
C ALA A 68 7.09 7.65 -2.96
N ILE A 69 6.40 8.29 -2.02
CA ILE A 69 5.07 8.85 -2.23
C ILE A 69 5.23 10.12 -3.07
N THR A 70 4.69 10.12 -4.30
CA THR A 70 4.77 11.27 -5.19
C THR A 70 3.62 12.25 -5.02
N ASP A 71 2.49 11.76 -4.48
CA ASP A 71 1.29 12.56 -4.26
C ASP A 71 0.51 12.00 -3.07
N PHE A 72 0.45 12.78 -1.98
CA PHE A 72 -0.22 12.38 -0.75
C PHE A 72 -1.73 12.25 -0.89
N ASP A 73 -2.36 13.17 -1.60
CA ASP A 73 -3.81 13.17 -1.77
C ASP A 73 -4.25 11.94 -2.59
N VAL A 74 -3.49 11.63 -3.64
CA VAL A 74 -3.73 10.45 -4.45
C VAL A 74 -3.48 9.17 -3.65
N THR A 75 -2.40 9.11 -2.88
CA THR A 75 -2.10 7.97 -2.00
C THR A 75 -3.19 7.75 -0.94
N GLN A 76 -3.64 8.84 -0.31
CA GLN A 76 -4.73 8.78 0.67
C GLN A 76 -6.03 8.24 0.05
N ARG A 77 -6.38 8.70 -1.15
CA ARG A 77 -7.55 8.21 -1.88
C ARG A 77 -7.42 6.73 -2.23
N MET A 78 -6.24 6.31 -2.66
CA MET A 78 -5.96 4.91 -2.96
C MET A 78 -6.12 4.02 -1.73
N ILE A 79 -5.50 4.38 -0.60
CA ILE A 79 -5.63 3.65 0.66
C ILE A 79 -7.11 3.55 1.06
N ARG A 80 -7.86 4.63 0.94
CA ARG A 80 -9.30 4.63 1.25
C ARG A 80 -10.07 3.64 0.37
N LEU A 81 -9.82 3.63 -0.93
CA LEU A 81 -10.49 2.71 -1.87
C LEU A 81 -10.10 1.25 -1.61
N LEU A 82 -8.81 0.99 -1.33
CA LEU A 82 -8.33 -0.35 -0.98
C LEU A 82 -9.04 -0.88 0.27
N LEU A 83 -9.11 -0.07 1.32
CA LEU A 83 -9.78 -0.45 2.56
C LEU A 83 -11.29 -0.66 2.36
N GLN A 84 -11.95 0.17 1.56
CA GLN A 84 -13.37 -0.02 1.21
C GLN A 84 -13.59 -1.32 0.44
N ARG A 85 -12.74 -1.63 -0.57
CA ARG A 85 -12.81 -2.89 -1.32
C ARG A 85 -12.51 -4.11 -0.45
N ALA A 86 -11.65 -3.95 0.56
CA ALA A 86 -11.39 -4.99 1.58
C ALA A 86 -12.50 -5.12 2.64
N GLY A 87 -13.62 -4.41 2.49
CA GLY A 87 -14.79 -4.52 3.36
C GLY A 87 -14.74 -3.66 4.62
N VAL A 88 -13.85 -2.67 4.69
CA VAL A 88 -13.83 -1.71 5.80
C VAL A 88 -15.05 -0.78 5.71
N SER A 89 -15.73 -0.62 6.83
CA SER A 89 -16.93 0.20 6.94
C SER A 89 -17.03 0.81 8.35
N LYS A 90 -18.02 1.64 8.57
CA LYS A 90 -18.30 2.21 9.93
C LYS A 90 -18.47 1.15 11.00
N PHE A 91 -18.97 -0.03 10.64
CA PHE A 91 -19.24 -1.17 11.55
C PHE A 91 -18.11 -2.22 11.54
N ASN A 92 -17.20 -2.16 10.57
CA ASN A 92 -16.11 -3.10 10.42
C ASN A 92 -14.80 -2.31 10.31
N ARG A 93 -14.17 -2.03 11.46
CA ARG A 93 -12.96 -1.23 11.60
C ARG A 93 -11.79 -2.12 12.01
N PRO A 94 -11.00 -2.62 11.05
CA PRO A 94 -9.85 -3.48 11.34
C PRO A 94 -8.67 -2.67 11.87
N ARG A 95 -7.73 -3.38 12.51
CA ARG A 95 -6.34 -2.91 12.60
C ARG A 95 -5.66 -3.18 11.26
N VAL A 96 -4.83 -2.25 10.83
CA VAL A 96 -4.15 -2.32 9.53
C VAL A 96 -2.66 -2.19 9.74
N VAL A 97 -1.88 -3.11 9.16
CA VAL A 97 -0.43 -2.98 9.01
C VAL A 97 -0.17 -2.62 7.56
N ILE A 98 0.61 -1.57 7.33
CA ILE A 98 0.97 -1.10 5.98
C ILE A 98 2.47 -1.24 5.80
N CYS A 99 2.84 -1.95 4.75
CA CYS A 99 4.23 -2.10 4.33
C CYS A 99 4.67 -0.82 3.61
N VAL A 100 5.82 -0.31 3.97
CA VAL A 100 6.41 0.92 3.43
C VAL A 100 7.89 0.75 3.18
N PRO A 101 8.48 1.45 2.19
CA PRO A 101 9.91 1.44 1.95
C PRO A 101 10.71 1.91 3.18
N SER A 102 11.92 1.41 3.35
CA SER A 102 12.79 1.79 4.48
C SER A 102 13.19 3.27 4.44
N ALA A 103 13.30 3.85 3.25
CA ALA A 103 13.69 5.25 3.03
C ALA A 103 12.56 6.26 3.25
N ILE A 104 11.38 5.83 3.72
CA ILE A 104 10.25 6.71 3.95
C ILE A 104 10.54 7.74 5.05
N THR A 105 10.19 8.99 4.80
CA THR A 105 10.35 10.09 5.77
C THR A 105 9.31 10.03 6.89
N GLU A 106 9.59 10.68 8.03
CA GLU A 106 8.64 10.77 9.14
C GLU A 106 7.32 11.48 8.75
N VAL A 107 7.38 12.43 7.83
CA VAL A 107 6.19 13.12 7.31
C VAL A 107 5.33 12.15 6.52
N GLU A 108 5.94 11.36 5.65
CA GLU A 108 5.26 10.33 4.87
C GLU A 108 4.69 9.22 5.76
N ARG A 109 5.45 8.76 6.77
CA ARG A 109 4.96 7.79 7.78
C ARG A 109 3.66 8.27 8.43
N ARG A 110 3.65 9.52 8.90
CA ARG A 110 2.46 10.13 9.52
C ARG A 110 1.30 10.23 8.52
N ALA A 111 1.58 10.64 7.30
CA ALA A 111 0.55 10.79 6.26
C ALA A 111 -0.11 9.46 5.90
N VAL A 112 0.66 8.38 5.71
CA VAL A 112 0.14 7.03 5.44
C VAL A 112 -0.72 6.54 6.61
N THR A 113 -0.22 6.69 7.85
CA THR A 113 -0.95 6.28 9.05
C THR A 113 -2.28 7.04 9.19
N GLU A 114 -2.24 8.35 9.00
CA GLU A 114 -3.44 9.20 9.06
C GLU A 114 -4.42 8.88 7.95
N ALA A 115 -3.94 8.63 6.73
CA ALA A 115 -4.77 8.21 5.60
C ALA A 115 -5.55 6.92 5.91
N ALA A 116 -4.89 5.93 6.49
CA ALA A 116 -5.53 4.67 6.87
C ALA A 116 -6.59 4.87 7.97
N ARG A 117 -6.29 5.69 8.98
CA ARG A 117 -7.24 6.00 10.06
C ARG A 117 -8.47 6.76 9.54
N ARG A 118 -8.26 7.75 8.68
CA ARG A 118 -9.37 8.49 8.03
C ARG A 118 -10.19 7.62 7.10
N ALA A 119 -9.58 6.59 6.50
CA ALA A 119 -10.27 5.61 5.69
C ALA A 119 -11.12 4.61 6.49
N GLY A 120 -11.01 4.61 7.83
CA GLY A 120 -11.84 3.81 8.71
C GLY A 120 -11.11 2.70 9.47
N ALA A 121 -9.80 2.59 9.37
CA ALA A 121 -9.02 1.69 10.22
C ALA A 121 -9.21 2.06 11.71
N ALA A 122 -9.30 1.06 12.57
CA ALA A 122 -9.33 1.27 14.03
C ALA A 122 -7.96 1.70 14.55
N ASP A 123 -6.91 1.12 13.97
CA ASP A 123 -5.51 1.48 14.18
C ASP A 123 -4.72 1.20 12.90
N ALA A 124 -3.62 1.92 12.71
CA ALA A 124 -2.72 1.76 11.58
C ALA A 124 -1.28 1.76 12.07
N GLN A 125 -0.55 0.71 11.72
CA GLN A 125 0.87 0.54 12.02
C GLN A 125 1.63 0.39 10.71
N LEU A 126 2.90 0.82 10.70
CA LEU A 126 3.77 0.67 9.55
C LEU A 126 4.84 -0.38 9.84
N ILE A 127 5.20 -1.13 8.81
CA ILE A 127 6.31 -2.06 8.80
C ILE A 127 7.18 -1.80 7.58
N GLU A 128 8.48 -1.88 7.71
CA GLU A 128 9.40 -1.71 6.58
C GLU A 128 9.38 -2.95 5.67
N GLU A 129 9.48 -2.74 4.36
CA GLU A 129 9.45 -3.81 3.35
C GLU A 129 10.42 -4.96 3.65
N PRO A 130 11.71 -4.72 3.97
CA PRO A 130 12.62 -5.83 4.26
C PRO A 130 12.26 -6.62 5.51
N MET A 131 11.71 -5.96 6.54
CA MET A 131 11.25 -6.63 7.75
C MET A 131 10.01 -7.49 7.47
N ALA A 132 9.06 -6.97 6.68
CA ALA A 132 7.89 -7.73 6.26
C ALA A 132 8.28 -8.95 5.42
N ALA A 133 9.24 -8.79 4.51
CA ALA A 133 9.80 -9.87 3.70
C ALA A 133 10.46 -10.95 4.56
N ALA A 134 11.27 -10.55 5.55
CA ALA A 134 11.91 -11.49 6.49
C ALA A 134 10.89 -12.31 7.27
N ILE A 135 9.83 -11.66 7.78
CA ILE A 135 8.73 -12.34 8.48
C ILE A 135 8.03 -13.32 7.54
N GLY A 136 7.71 -12.86 6.32
CA GLY A 136 7.03 -13.68 5.32
C GLY A 136 7.84 -14.88 4.86
N ALA A 137 9.16 -14.76 4.80
CA ALA A 137 10.10 -15.84 4.50
C ALA A 137 10.33 -16.80 5.67
N GLY A 138 9.77 -16.51 6.87
CA GLY A 138 9.97 -17.33 8.07
C GLY A 138 11.40 -17.27 8.62
N MET A 139 12.09 -16.15 8.39
CA MET A 139 13.44 -15.97 8.93
C MET A 139 13.41 -15.87 10.46
N ALA A 140 14.48 -16.31 11.09
CA ALA A 140 14.63 -16.33 12.57
C ALA A 140 14.97 -14.93 13.12
N ILE A 141 14.08 -13.95 12.87
CA ILE A 141 14.27 -12.54 13.24
C ILE A 141 14.29 -12.29 14.78
N HIS A 142 13.91 -13.29 15.56
CA HIS A 142 13.91 -13.23 17.03
C HIS A 142 15.17 -13.83 17.66
N GLU A 143 16.02 -14.45 16.85
CA GLU A 143 17.27 -15.05 17.31
C GLU A 143 18.42 -14.06 17.10
N PRO A 144 19.49 -14.13 17.92
CA PRO A 144 20.67 -13.27 17.77
C PRO A 144 21.54 -13.74 16.60
N VAL A 145 20.96 -13.84 15.42
CA VAL A 145 21.60 -14.25 14.17
C VAL A 145 21.34 -13.17 13.12
N ALA A 146 22.37 -12.78 12.42
CA ALA A 146 22.23 -11.83 11.33
C ALA A 146 21.55 -12.49 10.11
N ASN A 147 20.44 -11.91 9.66
CA ASN A 147 19.72 -12.30 8.45
C ASN A 147 19.83 -11.21 7.40
N MET A 148 20.14 -11.57 6.17
CA MET A 148 20.17 -10.62 5.05
C MET A 148 18.95 -10.81 4.17
N VAL A 149 18.27 -9.70 3.88
CA VAL A 149 17.16 -9.66 2.95
C VAL A 149 17.55 -8.79 1.76
N ILE A 150 17.28 -9.28 0.56
CA ILE A 150 17.36 -8.52 -0.69
C ILE A 150 15.96 -8.55 -1.27
N ASP A 151 15.30 -7.40 -1.27
CA ASP A 151 13.98 -7.21 -1.87
C ASP A 151 14.14 -6.54 -3.24
N VAL A 152 13.61 -7.16 -4.27
CA VAL A 152 13.65 -6.66 -5.65
C VAL A 152 12.24 -6.46 -6.14
N GLY A 153 11.78 -5.21 -6.06
CA GLY A 153 10.44 -4.81 -6.45
C GLY A 153 10.33 -4.28 -7.88
N GLY A 154 9.14 -3.80 -8.23
CA GLY A 154 8.84 -3.22 -9.55
C GLY A 154 9.43 -1.82 -9.78
N GLY A 155 9.94 -1.15 -8.75
CA GLY A 155 10.49 0.21 -8.85
C GLY A 155 11.65 0.48 -7.90
N THR A 156 11.91 -0.43 -6.96
CA THR A 156 12.99 -0.34 -5.97
C THR A 156 13.67 -1.68 -5.79
N SER A 157 14.92 -1.63 -5.34
CA SER A 157 15.61 -2.79 -4.77
C SER A 157 16.22 -2.36 -3.44
N GLU A 158 15.88 -3.08 -2.38
CA GLU A 158 16.34 -2.80 -1.03
C GLU A 158 17.15 -3.97 -0.48
N THR A 159 18.19 -3.66 0.29
CA THR A 159 18.99 -4.65 1.00
C THR A 159 19.03 -4.27 2.47
N ALA A 160 18.66 -5.19 3.33
CA ALA A 160 18.70 -4.99 4.76
C ALA A 160 19.39 -6.14 5.48
N LEU A 161 20.12 -5.80 6.55
CA LEU A 161 20.65 -6.74 7.54
C LEU A 161 19.77 -6.64 8.79
N ILE A 162 19.22 -7.75 9.20
CA ILE A 162 18.32 -7.85 10.36
C ILE A 162 19.04 -8.69 11.42
N SER A 163 19.31 -8.13 12.58
CA SER A 163 20.03 -8.78 13.70
C SER A 163 19.33 -8.49 15.02
#